data_1039025589f06e82b4b016caad152cbc
#
_entry.id   1039025589f06e82b4b016caad152cbc
#
_cell.length_a   1.000
_cell.length_b   1.000
_cell.length_c   1.000
_cell.angle_alpha   90.00
_cell.angle_beta   90.00
_cell.angle_gamma   90.00
#
_symmetry.space_group_name_H-M   'P 1'
#
loop_
_entity.id
_entity.type
_entity.pdbx_description
1 polymer ?
#
loop_
_entity_poly.entity_id
_entity_poly.type
_entity_poly.pdbx_seq_one_letter_code
_entity_poly.pdbx_strand_id
1 'polypeptide(L)'
;MSRHRRMLMKLMGMLAVCLLLGGCGDLRGERVVSGISKNNVPTVQRSDLVQSRPEVIEVQSVYNSDAFAFSAIELFSRNFTTGTNLVADGPVIITFVVPQCAVCVSEGPELAASAASNPDVTYVVVHSGGTGEAYSEYVASSGLKRGNVVHLDDSSGRLWARFGVVQQPTSVLIAADGAVSQSLGGLGEAGLERVVAELQAAQAS
;
A
#
# COMPACT_ATOMS: atom_id res chain seq x y z
N MET A 1 37.06 -20.03 -38.69
CA MET A 1 37.35 -21.45 -38.88
C MET A 1 37.55 -22.12 -37.53
N SER A 2 36.63 -23.08 -37.21
CA SER A 2 36.86 -24.22 -36.33
C SER A 2 37.19 -23.97 -34.85
N ARG A 3 36.15 -24.08 -33.98
CA ARG A 3 36.18 -24.81 -32.69
C ARG A 3 34.86 -24.72 -31.92
N HIS A 4 33.75 -24.88 -32.61
CA HIS A 4 32.43 -25.08 -31.97
C HIS A 4 31.76 -26.34 -32.54
N ARG A 5 32.37 -27.48 -32.31
CA ARG A 5 31.71 -28.79 -32.53
C ARG A 5 32.43 -29.80 -31.67
N ARG A 6 31.95 -30.02 -30.45
CA ARG A 6 32.13 -31.28 -29.66
C ARG A 6 31.68 -31.03 -28.22
N MET A 7 30.42 -31.08 -27.99
CA MET A 7 29.87 -31.46 -26.69
C MET A 7 28.36 -31.70 -26.77
N LEU A 8 28.01 -32.57 -27.70
CA LEU A 8 26.67 -33.15 -27.75
C LEU A 8 26.90 -34.64 -27.89
N MET A 9 26.90 -35.37 -26.81
CA MET A 9 26.73 -36.82 -26.68
C MET A 9 27.27 -37.27 -25.33
N LYS A 10 26.38 -37.46 -24.40
CA LYS A 10 26.45 -38.45 -23.32
C LYS A 10 25.46 -38.01 -22.23
N LEU A 11 24.29 -38.50 -22.27
CA LEU A 11 23.46 -38.95 -21.15
C LEU A 11 22.19 -39.59 -21.69
N MET A 12 22.41 -40.74 -22.33
CA MET A 12 21.38 -41.78 -22.42
C MET A 12 21.81 -42.88 -21.48
N GLY A 13 20.98 -43.31 -20.58
CA GLY A 13 21.17 -44.59 -19.90
C GLY A 13 21.22 -44.45 -18.35
N MET A 14 20.10 -44.47 -17.71
CA MET A 14 19.92 -45.29 -16.50
C MET A 14 18.42 -45.32 -16.12
N LEU A 15 17.74 -46.24 -16.81
CA LEU A 15 16.45 -46.79 -16.39
C LEU A 15 16.78 -48.06 -15.60
N ALA A 16 16.53 -48.10 -14.32
CA ALA A 16 16.49 -49.31 -13.50
C ALA A 16 15.55 -49.04 -12.33
N VAL A 17 14.33 -49.48 -12.42
CA VAL A 17 13.78 -50.66 -11.75
C VAL A 17 14.08 -50.71 -10.25
N CYS A 18 13.14 -50.26 -9.44
CA CYS A 18 12.85 -50.78 -8.11
C CYS A 18 11.36 -50.93 -7.92
N LEU A 19 10.89 -52.10 -8.34
CA LEU A 19 9.65 -52.70 -7.92
C LEU A 19 9.96 -53.59 -6.70
N LEU A 20 9.00 -53.61 -5.77
CA LEU A 20 8.78 -54.62 -4.70
C LEU A 20 9.51 -54.35 -3.38
N LEU A 21 8.67 -54.05 -2.43
CA LEU A 21 8.40 -54.58 -1.09
C LEU A 21 7.62 -53.49 -0.35
N GLY A 22 6.32 -53.45 -0.11
CA GLY A 22 5.65 -54.39 0.75
C GLY A 22 5.80 -53.98 2.21
N GLY A 23 4.97 -53.03 2.68
CA GLY A 23 4.92 -52.61 4.06
C GLY A 23 3.60 -51.89 4.35
N CYS A 24 2.52 -52.69 4.56
CA CYS A 24 1.33 -52.24 5.25
C CYS A 24 1.66 -51.86 6.67
N GLY A 25 1.58 -50.59 7.00
CA GLY A 25 1.55 -50.07 8.35
C GLY A 25 0.18 -49.48 8.63
N ASP A 26 -0.69 -50.27 9.19
CA ASP A 26 -1.97 -49.89 9.76
C ASP A 26 -1.72 -49.05 11.00
N LEU A 27 -1.91 -47.74 10.90
CA LEU A 27 -2.07 -46.88 12.06
C LEU A 27 -3.54 -46.50 12.16
N ARG A 28 -4.33 -47.41 12.72
CA ARG A 28 -5.61 -47.11 13.33
C ARG A 28 -5.40 -46.14 14.47
N GLY A 29 -5.75 -44.92 14.23
CA GLY A 29 -5.94 -43.85 15.22
C GLY A 29 -7.23 -43.15 14.88
N GLU A 30 -8.35 -43.86 14.97
CA GLU A 30 -9.70 -43.28 14.93
C GLU A 30 -9.86 -42.32 16.14
N ARG A 31 -9.76 -41.03 15.89
CA ARG A 31 -10.56 -40.07 16.66
C ARG A 31 -11.68 -39.59 15.74
N VAL A 32 -12.80 -40.31 15.86
CA VAL A 32 -14.08 -39.87 15.34
C VAL A 32 -14.45 -38.57 16.04
N VAL A 33 -14.27 -37.45 15.34
CA VAL A 33 -14.97 -36.20 15.69
C VAL A 33 -16.33 -36.31 14.99
N SER A 34 -17.25 -36.95 15.66
CA SER A 34 -18.67 -36.91 15.31
C SER A 34 -19.16 -35.47 15.50
N GLY A 35 -19.66 -34.87 14.42
CA GLY A 35 -20.45 -33.65 14.56
C GLY A 35 -20.34 -32.57 13.51
N ILE A 36 -19.74 -32.84 12.32
CA ILE A 36 -19.87 -31.89 11.23
C ILE A 36 -20.96 -32.41 10.29
N SER A 37 -22.18 -31.92 10.52
CA SER A 37 -23.29 -32.07 9.59
C SER A 37 -22.92 -31.47 8.24
N LYS A 38 -22.90 -32.27 7.17
CA LYS A 38 -22.53 -31.88 5.81
C LYS A 38 -23.49 -30.86 5.14
N ASN A 39 -24.49 -30.34 5.88
CA ASN A 39 -25.57 -29.55 5.31
C ASN A 39 -25.62 -28.09 5.78
N ASN A 40 -24.54 -27.59 6.38
CA ASN A 40 -24.52 -26.19 6.81
C ASN A 40 -23.16 -25.53 6.52
N VAL A 41 -22.71 -25.63 5.26
CA VAL A 41 -21.69 -24.71 4.76
C VAL A 41 -22.44 -23.46 4.33
N PRO A 42 -22.26 -22.31 5.03
CA PRO A 42 -22.88 -21.07 4.58
C PRO A 42 -22.31 -20.77 3.20
N THR A 43 -23.16 -20.73 2.20
CA THR A 43 -22.80 -20.29 0.85
C THR A 43 -22.56 -18.79 0.97
N VAL A 44 -21.30 -18.40 1.14
CA VAL A 44 -20.91 -16.99 1.05
C VAL A 44 -21.17 -16.57 -0.39
N GLN A 45 -22.16 -15.75 -0.60
CA GLN A 45 -22.47 -15.22 -1.92
C GLN A 45 -21.33 -14.29 -2.35
N ARG A 46 -20.95 -14.37 -3.63
CA ARG A 46 -19.88 -13.54 -4.21
C ARG A 46 -20.14 -12.04 -4.05
N SER A 47 -21.38 -11.65 -3.85
CA SER A 47 -21.81 -10.29 -3.48
C SER A 47 -21.34 -9.84 -2.10
N ASP A 48 -21.09 -10.77 -1.17
CA ASP A 48 -20.70 -10.43 0.20
C ASP A 48 -19.19 -10.16 0.33
N LEU A 49 -18.41 -10.51 -0.72
CA LEU A 49 -16.98 -10.29 -0.77
C LEU A 49 -16.57 -8.98 -1.48
N VAL A 50 -17.53 -8.26 -2.06
CA VAL A 50 -17.25 -7.11 -2.94
C VAL A 50 -17.43 -5.76 -2.25
N GLN A 51 -17.74 -5.71 -0.96
CA GLN A 51 -17.90 -4.45 -0.24
C GLN A 51 -17.11 -4.39 1.06
N SER A 52 -15.83 -4.69 1.05
CA SER A 52 -14.94 -4.06 2.02
C SER A 52 -14.64 -2.63 1.54
N ARG A 53 -15.58 -1.74 1.81
CA ARG A 53 -15.37 -0.30 1.77
C ARG A 53 -14.13 -0.03 2.61
N PRO A 54 -13.10 0.69 2.10
CA PRO A 54 -12.03 1.12 2.97
C PRO A 54 -12.68 1.85 4.16
N GLU A 55 -12.42 1.35 5.35
CA GLU A 55 -12.96 1.92 6.57
C GLU A 55 -12.19 3.22 6.81
N VAL A 56 -12.84 4.35 6.53
CA VAL A 56 -12.35 5.66 6.99
C VAL A 56 -12.58 5.67 8.48
N ILE A 57 -11.56 5.35 9.24
CA ILE A 57 -11.60 5.49 10.69
C ILE A 57 -11.45 6.97 10.98
N GLU A 58 -12.55 7.62 11.31
CA GLU A 58 -12.55 8.98 11.82
C GLU A 58 -11.84 9.01 13.18
N VAL A 59 -10.53 9.27 13.15
CA VAL A 59 -9.73 9.44 14.36
C VAL A 59 -9.82 10.91 14.78
N GLN A 60 -10.98 11.33 15.24
CA GLN A 60 -11.12 12.63 15.91
C GLN A 60 -10.28 12.62 17.17
N SER A 61 -9.29 13.50 17.24
CA SER A 61 -8.52 13.90 18.43
C SER A 61 -7.14 13.30 18.69
N VAL A 62 -6.55 12.48 17.85
CA VAL A 62 -5.17 12.00 18.10
C VAL A 62 -4.12 13.00 17.59
N TYR A 63 -4.50 13.86 16.65
CA TYR A 63 -3.59 14.85 16.07
C TYR A 63 -3.89 16.24 16.65
N ASN A 64 -3.14 16.61 17.69
CA ASN A 64 -3.04 17.99 18.12
C ASN A 64 -2.17 18.78 17.11
N SER A 65 -2.07 20.09 17.26
CA SER A 65 -1.20 20.97 16.45
C SER A 65 0.24 20.47 16.33
N ASP A 66 0.70 19.66 17.29
CA ASP A 66 2.03 19.09 17.32
C ASP A 66 2.24 17.99 16.26
N ALA A 67 1.18 17.37 15.75
CA ALA A 67 1.30 16.37 14.68
C ALA A 67 2.00 16.94 13.44
N PHE A 68 1.78 18.23 13.15
CA PHE A 68 2.35 18.95 12.02
C PHE A 68 3.64 19.70 12.35
N ALA A 69 4.09 19.69 13.62
CA ALA A 69 5.35 20.28 14.04
C ALA A 69 6.53 19.36 13.67
N PHE A 70 6.73 19.14 12.38
CA PHE A 70 7.86 18.38 11.84
C PHE A 70 8.53 19.13 10.69
N SER A 71 9.79 18.76 10.43
CA SER A 71 10.51 19.13 9.23
C SER A 71 10.87 17.86 8.46
N ALA A 72 10.74 17.92 7.15
CA ALA A 72 11.06 16.83 6.25
C ALA A 72 11.88 17.33 5.07
N ILE A 73 12.53 16.41 4.37
CA ILE A 73 13.25 16.68 3.13
C ILE A 73 12.40 16.18 1.97
N GLU A 74 12.18 17.03 0.99
CA GLU A 74 11.58 16.63 -0.26
C GLU A 74 12.54 15.73 -1.03
N LEU A 75 12.02 14.61 -1.50
CA LEU A 75 12.82 13.54 -2.09
C LEU A 75 13.66 13.99 -3.30
N PHE A 76 13.06 14.79 -4.19
CA PHE A 76 13.69 15.15 -5.46
C PHE A 76 14.37 16.52 -5.44
N SER A 77 13.73 17.52 -4.86
CA SER A 77 14.28 18.89 -4.76
C SER A 77 15.38 19.00 -3.72
N ARG A 78 15.38 18.08 -2.73
CA ARG A 78 16.22 18.13 -1.51
C ARG A 78 15.98 19.37 -0.65
N ASN A 79 14.91 20.09 -0.89
CA ASN A 79 14.50 21.21 -0.07
C ASN A 79 13.91 20.74 1.27
N PHE A 80 14.02 21.60 2.28
CA PHE A 80 13.31 21.40 3.53
C PHE A 80 11.88 21.94 3.39
N THR A 81 10.93 21.15 3.87
CA THR A 81 9.57 21.60 4.09
C THR A 81 9.14 21.31 5.52
N THR A 82 8.08 21.96 5.99
CA THR A 82 7.50 21.71 7.31
C THR A 82 6.08 21.22 7.18
N GLY A 83 5.62 20.47 8.19
CA GLY A 83 4.22 20.05 8.21
C GLY A 83 3.26 21.25 8.20
N THR A 84 3.60 22.33 8.88
CA THR A 84 2.81 23.58 8.88
C THR A 84 2.70 24.20 7.50
N ASN A 85 3.77 24.16 6.69
CA ASN A 85 3.72 24.65 5.31
C ASN A 85 2.82 23.78 4.42
N LEU A 86 2.81 22.47 4.64
CA LEU A 86 1.99 21.55 3.83
C LEU A 86 0.48 21.75 4.05
N VAL A 87 0.08 22.19 5.25
CA VAL A 87 -1.34 22.38 5.61
C VAL A 87 -1.77 23.85 5.53
N ALA A 88 -0.90 24.77 5.12
CA ALA A 88 -1.19 26.20 5.13
C ALA A 88 -2.20 26.64 4.07
N ASP A 89 -2.22 25.97 2.92
CA ASP A 89 -2.94 26.42 1.73
C ASP A 89 -4.27 25.68 1.48
N GLY A 90 -4.68 24.79 2.37
CA GLY A 90 -5.95 24.07 2.23
C GLY A 90 -5.89 22.61 2.68
N PRO A 91 -6.85 21.80 2.23
CA PRO A 91 -6.91 20.40 2.60
C PRO A 91 -5.73 19.60 2.06
N VAL A 92 -5.34 18.56 2.80
CA VAL A 92 -4.15 17.75 2.47
C VAL A 92 -4.48 16.26 2.54
N ILE A 93 -3.96 15.50 1.60
CA ILE A 93 -3.92 14.03 1.62
C ILE A 93 -2.46 13.61 1.74
N ILE A 94 -2.10 12.98 2.86
CA ILE A 94 -0.75 12.44 3.09
C ILE A 94 -0.81 10.92 2.99
N THR A 95 -0.23 10.33 1.96
CA THR A 95 -0.21 8.88 1.76
C THR A 95 1.17 8.29 2.10
N PHE A 96 1.18 7.33 3.02
CA PHE A 96 2.38 6.63 3.47
C PHE A 96 2.59 5.35 2.66
N VAL A 97 3.77 5.22 2.07
CA VAL A 97 4.13 4.12 1.16
C VAL A 97 5.51 3.55 1.45
N VAL A 98 5.73 2.29 1.02
CA VAL A 98 7.06 1.69 0.93
C VAL A 98 7.28 1.18 -0.50
N PRO A 99 8.53 1.15 -1.01
CA PRO A 99 8.80 0.80 -2.40
C PRO A 99 8.29 -0.58 -2.83
N GLN A 100 8.26 -1.56 -1.92
CA GLN A 100 7.86 -2.94 -2.19
C GLN A 100 6.34 -3.17 -2.06
N CYS A 101 5.57 -2.15 -1.81
CA CYS A 101 4.12 -2.26 -1.64
C CYS A 101 3.41 -2.31 -3.00
N ALA A 102 2.98 -3.49 -3.42
CA ALA A 102 2.30 -3.68 -4.70
C ALA A 102 0.99 -2.87 -4.82
N VAL A 103 0.22 -2.77 -3.73
CA VAL A 103 -1.01 -1.97 -3.69
C VAL A 103 -0.67 -0.48 -3.87
N CYS A 104 0.38 0.01 -3.19
CA CYS A 104 0.82 1.40 -3.34
C CYS A 104 1.23 1.73 -4.79
N VAL A 105 1.90 0.78 -5.47
CA VAL A 105 2.29 0.94 -6.89
C VAL A 105 1.05 0.98 -7.78
N SER A 106 0.08 0.09 -7.56
CA SER A 106 -1.13 0.01 -8.40
C SER A 106 -2.04 1.23 -8.25
N GLU A 107 -2.05 1.89 -7.11
CA GLU A 107 -2.86 3.10 -6.85
C GLU A 107 -2.17 4.41 -7.27
N GLY A 108 -0.88 4.35 -7.56
CA GLY A 108 -0.12 5.55 -7.94
C GLY A 108 -0.70 6.34 -9.11
N PRO A 109 -1.15 5.71 -10.22
CA PRO A 109 -1.76 6.41 -11.33
C PRO A 109 -3.06 7.16 -10.96
N GLU A 110 -3.87 6.57 -10.08
CA GLU A 110 -5.13 7.16 -9.60
C GLU A 110 -4.86 8.36 -8.69
N LEU A 111 -3.90 8.22 -7.79
CA LEU A 111 -3.44 9.31 -6.92
C LEU A 111 -2.87 10.48 -7.75
N ALA A 112 -2.06 10.19 -8.77
CA ALA A 112 -1.50 11.19 -9.67
C ALA A 112 -2.59 11.92 -10.48
N ALA A 113 -3.59 11.19 -10.98
CA ALA A 113 -4.72 11.74 -11.72
C ALA A 113 -5.58 12.63 -10.82
N SER A 114 -5.86 12.17 -9.59
CA SER A 114 -6.59 12.96 -8.59
C SER A 114 -5.86 14.25 -8.24
N ALA A 115 -4.54 14.21 -8.02
CA ALA A 115 -3.72 15.39 -7.75
C ALA A 115 -3.72 16.39 -8.92
N ALA A 116 -3.72 15.91 -10.15
CA ALA A 116 -3.78 16.77 -11.33
C ALA A 116 -5.16 17.44 -11.52
N SER A 117 -6.23 16.77 -11.08
CA SER A 117 -7.61 17.24 -11.23
C SER A 117 -8.08 18.15 -10.09
N ASN A 118 -7.41 18.12 -8.96
CA ASN A 118 -7.80 18.85 -7.74
C ASN A 118 -6.63 19.71 -7.20
N PRO A 119 -6.29 20.81 -7.88
CA PRO A 119 -5.13 21.64 -7.53
C PRO A 119 -5.28 22.41 -6.21
N ASP A 120 -6.48 22.46 -5.67
CA ASP A 120 -6.83 23.04 -4.36
C ASP A 120 -6.62 22.07 -3.18
N VAL A 121 -6.27 20.81 -3.47
CA VAL A 121 -5.89 19.81 -2.47
C VAL A 121 -4.39 19.53 -2.58
N THR A 122 -3.68 19.61 -1.47
CA THR A 122 -2.26 19.23 -1.43
C THR A 122 -2.08 17.72 -1.28
N TYR A 123 -1.38 17.12 -2.23
CA TYR A 123 -1.06 15.69 -2.19
C TYR A 123 0.38 15.48 -1.77
N VAL A 124 0.58 14.66 -0.74
CA VAL A 124 1.89 14.35 -0.17
C VAL A 124 2.05 12.82 -0.14
N VAL A 125 3.18 12.33 -0.64
CA VAL A 125 3.56 10.93 -0.51
C VAL A 125 4.80 10.82 0.36
N VAL A 126 4.68 10.12 1.48
CA VAL A 126 5.75 9.88 2.44
C VAL A 126 6.37 8.51 2.16
N HIS A 127 7.65 8.51 1.80
CA HIS A 127 8.40 7.33 1.41
C HIS A 127 9.22 6.81 2.59
N SER A 128 8.88 5.63 3.10
CA SER A 128 9.57 4.96 4.20
C SER A 128 10.14 3.59 3.79
N GLY A 129 11.05 3.06 4.60
CA GLY A 129 11.53 1.68 4.47
C GLY A 129 12.33 1.36 3.21
N GLY A 130 12.98 2.37 2.60
CA GLY A 130 13.77 2.19 1.38
C GLY A 130 14.98 3.13 1.29
N THR A 131 15.56 3.20 0.10
CA THR A 131 16.64 4.12 -0.26
C THR A 131 16.14 5.13 -1.30
N GLY A 132 16.88 6.21 -1.53
CA GLY A 132 16.55 7.20 -2.54
C GLY A 132 16.39 6.63 -3.95
N GLU A 133 17.16 5.59 -4.30
CA GLU A 133 17.04 4.87 -5.58
C GLU A 133 15.73 4.10 -5.64
N ALA A 134 15.40 3.30 -4.61
CA ALA A 134 14.15 2.56 -4.54
C ALA A 134 12.91 3.48 -4.56
N TYR A 135 12.99 4.65 -3.95
CA TYR A 135 11.93 5.66 -4.00
C TYR A 135 11.78 6.23 -5.41
N SER A 136 12.87 6.51 -6.10
CA SER A 136 12.84 7.02 -7.47
C SER A 136 12.24 6.00 -8.45
N GLU A 137 12.57 4.73 -8.28
CA GLU A 137 12.00 3.62 -9.05
C GLU A 137 10.50 3.46 -8.76
N TYR A 138 10.11 3.51 -7.49
CA TYR A 138 8.69 3.48 -7.09
C TYR A 138 7.90 4.61 -7.77
N VAL A 139 8.36 5.86 -7.67
CA VAL A 139 7.68 7.03 -8.27
C VAL A 139 7.58 6.90 -9.78
N ALA A 140 8.59 6.32 -10.43
CA ALA A 140 8.58 6.09 -11.87
C ALA A 140 7.57 5.00 -12.27
N SER A 141 7.53 3.88 -11.54
CA SER A 141 6.67 2.73 -11.81
C SER A 141 5.20 2.98 -11.45
N SER A 142 4.93 3.77 -10.41
CA SER A 142 3.60 4.12 -9.94
C SER A 142 2.95 5.30 -10.69
N GLY A 143 3.68 5.94 -11.63
CA GLY A 143 3.14 7.08 -12.39
C GLY A 143 3.03 8.39 -11.61
N LEU A 144 3.39 8.44 -10.34
CA LEU A 144 3.30 9.61 -9.45
C LEU A 144 4.17 10.80 -9.89
N LYS A 145 5.13 10.58 -10.79
CA LYS A 145 5.95 11.65 -11.36
C LYS A 145 5.15 12.68 -12.18
N ARG A 146 3.93 12.35 -12.57
CA ARG A 146 3.09 13.18 -13.45
C ARG A 146 2.15 14.12 -12.70
N GLY A 147 1.97 13.91 -11.40
CA GLY A 147 1.05 14.70 -10.60
C GLY A 147 1.73 15.86 -9.90
N ASN A 148 0.94 16.82 -9.43
CA ASN A 148 1.39 17.85 -8.50
C ASN A 148 1.46 17.26 -7.08
N VAL A 149 2.42 16.34 -6.87
CA VAL A 149 2.57 15.57 -5.64
C VAL A 149 3.88 15.92 -4.97
N VAL A 150 3.83 16.25 -3.69
CA VAL A 150 5.01 16.45 -2.86
C VAL A 150 5.51 15.08 -2.36
N HIS A 151 6.77 14.78 -2.59
CA HIS A 151 7.38 13.53 -2.16
C HIS A 151 8.33 13.78 -1.00
N LEU A 152 8.07 13.18 0.17
CA LEU A 152 8.90 13.33 1.37
C LEU A 152 9.75 12.08 1.62
N ASP A 153 11.01 12.31 1.96
CA ASP A 153 11.96 11.29 2.40
C ASP A 153 11.76 10.99 3.89
N ASP A 154 11.23 9.82 4.20
CA ASP A 154 11.10 9.31 5.56
C ASP A 154 11.87 7.99 5.74
N SER A 155 13.07 7.91 5.19
CA SER A 155 13.96 6.75 5.34
C SER A 155 14.23 6.38 6.81
N SER A 156 14.08 7.33 7.72
CA SER A 156 14.20 7.14 9.16
C SER A 156 12.93 6.60 9.84
N GLY A 157 11.78 6.59 9.17
CA GLY A 157 10.48 6.18 9.72
C GLY A 157 9.90 7.13 10.77
N ARG A 158 10.41 8.36 10.88
CA ARG A 158 9.96 9.30 11.91
C ARG A 158 8.58 9.86 11.64
N LEU A 159 8.24 10.14 10.39
CA LEU A 159 6.89 10.58 10.02
C LEU A 159 5.90 9.43 10.18
N TRP A 160 6.31 8.22 9.75
CA TRP A 160 5.52 7.02 9.96
C TRP A 160 5.12 6.83 11.43
N ALA A 161 6.10 6.89 12.34
CA ALA A 161 5.85 6.78 13.78
C ALA A 161 5.00 7.93 14.33
N ARG A 162 5.25 9.18 13.87
CA ARG A 162 4.52 10.37 14.30
C ARG A 162 3.03 10.28 13.99
N PHE A 163 2.69 9.77 12.80
CA PHE A 163 1.32 9.61 12.37
C PHE A 163 0.69 8.26 12.75
N GLY A 164 1.39 7.45 13.57
CA GLY A 164 0.88 6.17 14.06
C GLY A 164 0.56 5.18 12.95
N VAL A 165 1.27 5.26 11.83
CA VAL A 165 1.04 4.37 10.68
C VAL A 165 1.47 2.96 11.04
N VAL A 166 0.57 1.99 10.87
CA VAL A 166 0.81 0.57 11.22
C VAL A 166 0.81 -0.36 10.00
N GLN A 167 0.37 0.14 8.86
CA GLN A 167 0.33 -0.59 7.60
C GLN A 167 0.44 0.35 6.40
N GLN A 168 0.64 -0.18 5.21
CA GLN A 168 0.69 0.58 3.95
C GLN A 168 -0.25 -0.02 2.88
N PRO A 169 -0.80 0.83 1.99
CA PRO A 169 -0.82 2.27 2.15
C PRO A 169 -1.71 2.70 3.33
N THR A 170 -1.41 3.84 3.90
CA THR A 170 -2.29 4.55 4.85
C THR A 170 -2.34 5.99 4.40
N SER A 171 -3.52 6.56 4.37
CA SER A 171 -3.72 7.98 4.05
C SER A 171 -4.22 8.75 5.26
N VAL A 172 -3.54 9.85 5.59
CA VAL A 172 -3.98 10.84 6.58
C VAL A 172 -4.63 11.97 5.81
N LEU A 173 -5.86 12.28 6.16
CA LEU A 173 -6.72 13.25 5.49
C LEU A 173 -6.89 14.44 6.42
N ILE A 174 -6.60 15.63 5.93
CA ILE A 174 -6.62 16.86 6.72
C ILE A 174 -7.54 17.84 6.01
N ALA A 175 -8.64 18.18 6.66
CA ALA A 175 -9.56 19.18 6.15
C ALA A 175 -9.05 20.61 6.42
N ALA A 176 -9.58 21.58 5.69
CA ALA A 176 -9.19 22.98 5.81
C ALA A 176 -9.45 23.59 7.22
N ASP A 177 -10.43 23.04 7.94
CA ASP A 177 -10.75 23.41 9.33
C ASP A 177 -9.79 22.76 10.36
N GLY A 178 -8.85 21.92 9.89
CA GLY A 178 -7.90 21.18 10.71
C GLY A 178 -8.41 19.84 11.23
N ALA A 179 -9.61 19.40 10.84
CA ALA A 179 -10.07 18.05 11.17
C ALA A 179 -9.18 17.01 10.47
N VAL A 180 -8.82 15.96 11.22
CA VAL A 180 -7.92 14.91 10.73
C VAL A 180 -8.60 13.56 10.84
N SER A 181 -8.55 12.80 9.74
CA SER A 181 -9.00 11.42 9.70
C SER A 181 -7.93 10.54 9.04
N GLN A 182 -8.07 9.22 9.18
CA GLN A 182 -7.11 8.27 8.62
C GLN A 182 -7.87 7.15 7.89
N SER A 183 -7.38 6.81 6.69
CA SER A 183 -7.82 5.64 5.94
C SER A 183 -6.73 4.58 5.92
N LEU A 184 -7.05 3.37 6.32
CA LEU A 184 -6.16 2.22 6.30
C LEU A 184 -6.37 1.41 5.02
N GLY A 185 -5.27 1.07 4.34
CA GLY A 185 -5.32 0.40 3.04
C GLY A 185 -5.49 1.37 1.88
N GLY A 186 -5.61 0.81 0.68
CA GLY A 186 -5.77 1.60 -0.53
C GLY A 186 -7.13 2.28 -0.62
N LEU A 187 -7.15 3.50 -1.12
CA LEU A 187 -8.38 4.25 -1.38
C LEU A 187 -9.06 3.83 -2.70
N GLY A 188 -8.25 3.51 -3.72
CA GLY A 188 -8.73 3.34 -5.09
C GLY A 188 -9.34 4.62 -5.65
N GLU A 189 -9.72 4.62 -6.92
CA GLU A 189 -10.31 5.79 -7.60
C GLU A 189 -11.56 6.32 -6.87
N ALA A 190 -12.54 5.46 -6.62
CA ALA A 190 -13.80 5.86 -5.97
C ALA A 190 -13.61 6.35 -4.52
N GLY A 191 -12.62 5.80 -3.81
CA GLY A 191 -12.26 6.26 -2.47
C GLY A 191 -11.62 7.64 -2.49
N LEU A 192 -10.72 7.89 -3.44
CA LEU A 192 -10.09 9.20 -3.65
C LEU A 192 -11.12 10.27 -4.02
N GLU A 193 -12.03 9.98 -4.96
CA GLU A 193 -13.11 10.90 -5.35
C GLU A 193 -13.98 11.30 -4.15
N ARG A 194 -14.37 10.32 -3.33
CA ARG A 194 -15.16 10.58 -2.13
C ARG A 194 -14.41 11.43 -1.12
N VAL A 195 -13.15 11.08 -0.81
CA VAL A 195 -12.33 11.81 0.14
C VAL A 195 -12.10 13.25 -0.30
N VAL A 196 -11.79 13.47 -1.57
CA VAL A 196 -11.61 14.82 -2.13
C VAL A 196 -12.90 15.63 -2.00
N ALA A 197 -14.05 15.05 -2.34
CA ALA A 197 -15.33 15.73 -2.20
C ALA A 197 -15.65 16.10 -0.74
N GLU A 198 -15.36 15.22 0.21
CA GLU A 198 -15.51 15.47 1.65
C GLU A 198 -14.60 16.61 2.14
N LEU A 199 -13.31 16.60 1.72
CA LEU A 199 -12.36 17.64 2.07
C LEU A 199 -12.72 19.02 1.50
N GLN A 200 -13.20 19.05 0.26
CA GLN A 200 -13.64 20.30 -0.39
C GLN A 200 -14.95 20.83 0.21
N ALA A 201 -15.88 19.96 0.60
CA ALA A 201 -17.11 20.36 1.26
C ALA A 201 -16.85 21.00 2.64
N ALA A 202 -15.87 20.47 3.39
CA ALA A 202 -15.44 21.06 4.67
C ALA A 202 -14.76 22.42 4.51
N GLN A 203 -14.19 22.73 3.35
CA GLN A 203 -13.61 24.04 3.05
C GLN A 203 -14.67 25.12 2.75
N ALA A 204 -15.86 24.72 2.29
CA ALA A 204 -16.93 25.61 1.88
C ALA A 204 -17.89 26.02 3.02
N SER A 205 -17.74 25.40 4.20
CA SER A 205 -18.61 25.60 5.38
C SER A 205 -18.02 26.59 6.36
#